data_ce617f6dc6b335c9e3ebbecebfa83866
#
_entry.id   ce617f6dc6b335c9e3ebbecebfa83866
#
_cell.length_a   1.000
_cell.length_b   1.000
_cell.length_c   1.000
_cell.angle_alpha   90.00
_cell.angle_beta   90.00
_cell.angle_gamma   90.00
#
_symmetry.space_group_name_H-M   'P 1'
#
loop_
_entity.id
_entity.type
_entity.pdbx_description
1 polymer ?
#
loop_
_entity_poly.entity_id
_entity_poly.type
_entity_poly.pdbx_seq_one_letter_code
_entity_poly.pdbx_strand_id
1 'polypeptide(L)'
;MRTYRVIVGKRPVAALAGIVALVTGAVVGLAAPAVADDDGETHRIFATREGLVGKHTANGHKITKRDHFVALPSRRALSAEGSGAFSVRVCRADSTRCEYAPVWDVGPWNTTDDYWSATRHAARDLPKGTPQASAAYRLGHNGGRDLFDRKVTNPAGIDLADGTFRQGLGLRHNAWIDVTYLWQGSARTGIVVTDGRTLNVRTGPSASHARAGLAANTARVPLLCHDRGQMITGSRGTTNLWYKIGAGNWVSDAYLNTGTGAAVAPSC
;
A
#
# COMPACT_ATOMS: atom_id res chain seq x y z
N MET A 1 -71.92 -62.41 -53.10
CA MET A 1 -70.67 -62.47 -53.77
C MET A 1 -69.84 -61.27 -53.27
N ARG A 2 -68.85 -61.50 -52.35
CA ARG A 2 -68.02 -60.44 -51.80
C ARG A 2 -66.61 -60.67 -52.33
N THR A 3 -66.10 -59.68 -53.07
CA THR A 3 -64.75 -59.63 -53.62
C THR A 3 -63.79 -59.03 -52.60
N TYR A 4 -62.76 -59.83 -52.26
CA TYR A 4 -61.67 -59.38 -51.41
C TYR A 4 -60.55 -58.73 -52.29
N ARG A 5 -60.20 -57.47 -52.00
CA ARG A 5 -59.02 -56.81 -52.58
C ARG A 5 -57.80 -57.01 -51.66
N VAL A 6 -56.76 -57.58 -52.19
CA VAL A 6 -55.47 -57.70 -51.52
C VAL A 6 -54.71 -56.40 -51.68
N ILE A 7 -54.32 -55.76 -50.55
CA ILE A 7 -53.46 -54.55 -50.55
C ILE A 7 -52.05 -55.05 -50.27
N VAL A 8 -51.15 -54.85 -51.25
CA VAL A 8 -49.70 -55.04 -51.13
C VAL A 8 -49.08 -53.83 -50.43
N GLY A 9 -48.65 -53.97 -49.21
CA GLY A 9 -47.92 -52.93 -48.44
C GLY A 9 -46.47 -52.81 -48.88
N LYS A 10 -46.06 -51.63 -49.37
CA LYS A 10 -44.66 -51.27 -49.58
C LYS A 10 -44.02 -50.93 -48.21
N ARG A 11 -42.92 -51.60 -47.86
CA ARG A 11 -42.08 -51.27 -46.69
C ARG A 11 -41.22 -50.07 -47.02
N PRO A 12 -41.11 -49.03 -46.15
CA PRO A 12 -40.12 -47.97 -46.33
C PRO A 12 -38.73 -48.40 -45.87
N VAL A 13 -37.74 -48.09 -46.67
CA VAL A 13 -36.31 -48.21 -46.35
C VAL A 13 -35.96 -47.12 -45.36
N ALA A 14 -35.52 -47.48 -44.18
CA ALA A 14 -35.02 -46.56 -43.18
C ALA A 14 -33.58 -46.15 -43.58
N ALA A 15 -33.41 -44.86 -43.88
CA ALA A 15 -32.09 -44.24 -44.04
C ALA A 15 -31.57 -43.92 -42.64
N LEU A 16 -30.42 -44.54 -42.27
CA LEU A 16 -29.66 -44.15 -41.08
C LEU A 16 -28.91 -42.83 -41.38
N ALA A 17 -29.41 -41.74 -40.82
CA ALA A 17 -28.64 -40.48 -40.74
C ALA A 17 -27.66 -40.55 -39.55
N GLY A 18 -26.37 -40.66 -39.88
CA GLY A 18 -25.31 -40.58 -38.85
C GLY A 18 -25.21 -39.16 -38.32
N ILE A 19 -25.48 -39.00 -37.02
CA ILE A 19 -25.26 -37.73 -36.31
C ILE A 19 -23.78 -37.68 -35.92
N VAL A 20 -23.00 -36.87 -36.63
CA VAL A 20 -21.65 -36.46 -36.18
C VAL A 20 -21.82 -35.42 -35.09
N ALA A 21 -21.65 -35.80 -33.82
CA ALA A 21 -21.59 -34.88 -32.70
C ALA A 21 -20.21 -34.16 -32.73
N LEU A 22 -20.18 -32.93 -33.16
CA LEU A 22 -19.04 -32.03 -32.96
C LEU A 22 -18.98 -31.68 -31.46
N VAL A 23 -18.06 -32.32 -30.72
CA VAL A 23 -17.69 -31.91 -29.38
C VAL A 23 -16.81 -30.66 -29.48
N THR A 24 -17.40 -29.48 -29.40
CA THR A 24 -16.68 -28.24 -29.20
C THR A 24 -16.20 -28.20 -27.73
N GLY A 25 -14.96 -28.61 -27.50
CA GLY A 25 -14.31 -28.46 -26.19
C GLY A 25 -14.18 -26.97 -25.87
N ALA A 26 -15.04 -26.46 -24.98
CA ALA A 26 -14.83 -25.15 -24.38
C ALA A 26 -13.59 -25.25 -23.49
N VAL A 27 -12.47 -24.66 -23.94
CA VAL A 27 -11.30 -24.43 -23.07
C VAL A 27 -11.72 -23.36 -22.08
N VAL A 28 -12.14 -23.78 -20.90
CA VAL A 28 -12.31 -22.88 -19.75
C VAL A 28 -10.89 -22.48 -19.35
N GLY A 29 -10.43 -21.35 -19.84
CA GLY A 29 -9.23 -20.71 -19.36
C GLY A 29 -9.47 -20.37 -17.87
N LEU A 30 -8.80 -21.10 -16.97
CA LEU A 30 -8.68 -20.70 -15.59
C LEU A 30 -7.94 -19.38 -15.57
N ALA A 31 -8.67 -18.26 -15.46
CA ALA A 31 -8.07 -16.97 -15.12
C ALA A 31 -7.33 -17.19 -13.80
N ALA A 32 -6.01 -17.02 -13.81
CA ALA A 32 -5.23 -17.01 -12.59
C ALA A 32 -5.87 -15.96 -11.65
N PRO A 33 -6.06 -16.26 -10.36
CA PRO A 33 -6.58 -15.26 -9.44
C PRO A 33 -5.67 -14.04 -9.54
N ALA A 34 -6.24 -12.87 -9.81
CA ALA A 34 -5.53 -11.62 -9.70
C ALA A 34 -4.98 -11.58 -8.27
N VAL A 35 -3.65 -11.61 -8.12
CA VAL A 35 -3.02 -11.44 -6.82
C VAL A 35 -3.43 -10.04 -6.40
N ALA A 36 -4.31 -9.95 -5.40
CA ALA A 36 -4.67 -8.67 -4.79
C ALA A 36 -3.36 -8.01 -4.35
N ASP A 37 -3.19 -6.73 -4.70
CA ASP A 37 -2.05 -5.93 -4.25
C ASP A 37 -2.11 -5.85 -2.71
N ASP A 38 -1.50 -6.83 -2.02
CA ASP A 38 -1.50 -6.89 -0.56
C ASP A 38 -0.31 -6.10 -0.02
N ASP A 39 -0.42 -4.79 -0.17
CA ASP A 39 0.53 -3.82 0.38
C ASP A 39 0.14 -3.36 1.79
N GLY A 40 -0.95 -3.86 2.36
CA GLY A 40 -1.44 -3.56 3.69
C GLY A 40 -2.78 -2.83 3.73
N GLU A 41 -3.33 -2.68 4.94
CA GLU A 41 -4.63 -2.04 5.15
C GLU A 41 -4.51 -0.51 5.08
N THR A 42 -5.48 0.14 4.42
CA THR A 42 -5.52 1.59 4.22
C THR A 42 -6.68 2.22 4.97
N HIS A 43 -6.39 3.32 5.69
CA HIS A 43 -7.41 4.14 6.36
C HIS A 43 -7.29 5.62 5.96
N ARG A 44 -8.43 6.33 5.97
CA ARG A 44 -8.50 7.78 5.79
C ARG A 44 -8.26 8.47 7.13
N ILE A 45 -7.10 9.15 7.28
CA ILE A 45 -6.64 9.74 8.53
C ILE A 45 -6.39 11.24 8.35
N PHE A 46 -6.73 12.05 9.36
CA PHE A 46 -6.37 13.46 9.38
C PHE A 46 -4.90 13.61 9.77
N ALA A 47 -4.13 14.26 8.91
CA ALA A 47 -2.70 14.47 9.08
C ALA A 47 -2.40 15.93 9.45
N THR A 48 -1.49 16.10 10.39
CA THR A 48 -0.91 17.39 10.75
C THR A 48 0.58 17.41 10.39
N ARG A 49 1.13 18.64 10.28
CA ARG A 49 2.57 18.82 10.11
C ARG A 49 3.23 18.76 11.47
N GLU A 50 4.23 17.93 11.62
CA GLU A 50 4.96 17.78 12.88
C GLU A 50 5.75 19.02 13.25
N GLY A 51 6.53 19.58 12.32
CA GLY A 51 7.44 20.70 12.64
C GLY A 51 8.61 20.24 13.51
N LEU A 52 8.67 20.69 14.75
CA LEU A 52 9.63 20.30 15.81
C LEU A 52 11.11 20.26 15.39
N VAL A 53 11.51 21.02 14.36
CA VAL A 53 12.88 21.06 13.85
C VAL A 53 13.87 21.40 14.98
N GLY A 54 14.93 20.61 15.08
CA GLY A 54 15.96 20.71 16.15
C GLY A 54 15.66 19.90 17.40
N LYS A 55 14.44 19.36 17.56
CA LYS A 55 14.10 18.39 18.63
C LYS A 55 14.48 16.97 18.18
N HIS A 56 14.29 15.99 19.05
CA HIS A 56 14.50 14.59 18.75
C HIS A 56 13.17 13.87 18.66
N THR A 57 13.07 12.94 17.72
CA THR A 57 11.98 11.98 17.61
C THR A 57 12.05 10.96 18.76
N ALA A 58 10.97 10.20 18.93
CA ALA A 58 10.91 9.13 19.94
C ALA A 58 11.95 8.01 19.73
N ASN A 59 12.50 7.85 18.51
CA ASN A 59 13.59 6.90 18.23
C ASN A 59 15.00 7.50 18.35
N GLY A 60 15.13 8.81 18.67
CA GLY A 60 16.41 9.47 18.88
C GLY A 60 16.92 10.33 17.71
N HIS A 61 16.29 10.28 16.53
CA HIS A 61 16.71 11.09 15.38
C HIS A 61 16.52 12.58 15.63
N LYS A 62 17.51 13.42 15.30
CA LYS A 62 17.39 14.88 15.38
C LYS A 62 16.69 15.44 14.17
N ILE A 63 15.52 16.04 14.37
CA ILE A 63 14.62 16.51 13.30
C ILE A 63 15.23 17.66 12.51
N THR A 64 15.19 17.57 11.19
CA THR A 64 15.55 18.60 10.24
C THR A 64 14.37 18.98 9.33
N LYS A 65 14.46 20.12 8.64
CA LYS A 65 13.43 20.57 7.67
C LYS A 65 13.30 19.68 6.42
N ARG A 66 14.25 18.77 6.21
CA ARG A 66 14.29 17.90 5.02
C ARG A 66 13.95 16.46 5.32
N ASP A 67 13.63 16.14 6.57
CA ASP A 67 13.35 14.76 6.97
C ASP A 67 12.03 14.28 6.42
N HIS A 68 12.03 13.00 6.07
CA HIS A 68 10.92 12.27 5.49
C HIS A 68 10.60 11.09 6.41
N PHE A 69 9.70 11.30 7.36
CA PHE A 69 9.19 10.30 8.28
C PHE A 69 7.77 10.67 8.72
N VAL A 70 7.13 9.79 9.48
CA VAL A 70 5.85 10.05 10.13
C VAL A 70 5.92 9.73 11.62
N ALA A 71 5.02 10.35 12.40
CA ALA A 71 4.69 9.96 13.77
C ALA A 71 3.33 9.28 13.80
N LEU A 72 3.22 8.17 14.53
CA LEU A 72 1.97 7.47 14.80
C LEU A 72 1.72 7.41 16.30
N PRO A 73 0.46 7.44 16.78
CA PRO A 73 0.15 7.59 18.21
C PRO A 73 0.33 6.29 19.02
N SER A 74 1.32 5.46 18.64
CA SER A 74 1.68 4.27 19.40
C SER A 74 3.14 3.85 19.19
N ARG A 75 3.82 3.54 20.29
CA ARG A 75 5.18 2.99 20.26
C ARG A 75 5.29 1.61 19.58
N ARG A 76 4.16 0.91 19.37
CA ARG A 76 4.13 -0.40 18.70
C ARG A 76 4.55 -0.35 17.23
N ALA A 77 4.48 0.81 16.60
CA ALA A 77 4.94 1.01 15.22
C ALA A 77 6.22 1.88 15.14
N LEU A 78 6.90 2.13 16.26
CA LEU A 78 8.13 2.93 16.24
C LEU A 78 9.29 2.09 15.69
N SER A 79 9.90 2.55 14.60
CA SER A 79 11.14 1.99 14.07
C SER A 79 12.33 2.46 14.90
N ALA A 80 13.33 1.59 15.07
CA ALA A 80 14.62 1.99 15.64
C ALA A 80 15.29 3.09 14.79
N GLU A 81 16.18 3.87 15.37
CA GLU A 81 16.96 4.87 14.65
C GLU A 81 17.69 4.26 13.45
N GLY A 82 17.66 4.93 12.31
CA GLY A 82 18.25 4.45 11.06
C GLY A 82 17.50 3.27 10.41
N SER A 83 16.33 2.88 10.93
CA SER A 83 15.51 1.77 10.44
C SER A 83 14.17 2.25 9.91
N GLY A 84 13.59 1.48 8.98
CA GLY A 84 12.21 1.62 8.51
C GLY A 84 11.40 0.34 8.71
N ALA A 85 11.67 -0.42 9.80
CA ALA A 85 10.97 -1.68 10.09
C ALA A 85 9.45 -1.51 10.05
N PHE A 86 8.97 -0.39 10.58
CA PHE A 86 7.60 0.10 10.38
C PHE A 86 7.64 1.26 9.39
N SER A 87 6.96 1.11 8.27
CA SER A 87 6.81 2.13 7.23
C SER A 87 5.37 2.21 6.78
N VAL A 88 4.95 3.40 6.37
CA VAL A 88 3.63 3.64 5.79
C VAL A 88 3.75 4.15 4.37
N ARG A 89 2.72 3.90 3.55
CA ARG A 89 2.46 4.70 2.37
C ARG A 89 1.41 5.73 2.75
N VAL A 90 1.74 7.00 2.58
CA VAL A 90 0.81 8.11 2.76
C VAL A 90 0.50 8.73 1.39
N CYS A 91 -0.78 8.92 1.07
CA CYS A 91 -1.22 9.49 -0.20
C CYS A 91 -2.17 10.64 0.03
N ARG A 92 -2.13 11.65 -0.84
CA ARG A 92 -3.20 12.65 -0.91
C ARG A 92 -4.55 11.96 -1.14
N ALA A 93 -5.61 12.58 -0.67
CA ALA A 93 -6.97 12.05 -0.83
C ALA A 93 -7.41 11.84 -2.29
N ASP A 94 -6.79 12.56 -3.24
CA ASP A 94 -6.98 12.41 -4.68
C ASP A 94 -6.05 11.36 -5.31
N SER A 95 -5.26 10.66 -4.51
CA SER A 95 -4.26 9.65 -4.91
C SER A 95 -3.23 10.11 -5.94
N THR A 96 -3.14 11.43 -6.21
CA THR A 96 -2.24 11.99 -7.24
C THR A 96 -0.79 11.97 -6.81
N ARG A 97 -0.52 11.83 -5.51
CA ARG A 97 0.83 11.89 -4.96
C ARG A 97 0.92 11.10 -3.66
N CYS A 98 1.88 10.18 -3.62
CA CYS A 98 2.15 9.33 -2.46
C CYS A 98 3.60 9.47 -1.98
N GLU A 99 3.82 9.14 -0.71
CA GLU A 99 5.15 8.93 -0.16
C GLU A 99 5.19 7.67 0.68
N TYR A 100 6.29 6.93 0.59
CA TYR A 100 6.65 5.80 1.45
C TYR A 100 7.61 6.30 2.51
N ALA A 101 7.22 6.29 3.78
CA ALA A 101 7.98 6.91 4.86
C ALA A 101 8.09 6.00 6.08
N PRO A 102 9.25 5.97 6.78
CA PRO A 102 9.41 5.23 8.03
C PRO A 102 8.65 5.93 9.16
N VAL A 103 8.26 5.17 10.19
CA VAL A 103 7.71 5.68 11.44
C VAL A 103 8.85 5.90 12.42
N TRP A 104 9.19 7.16 12.72
CA TRP A 104 10.31 7.51 13.59
C TRP A 104 9.90 8.24 14.86
N ASP A 105 8.66 8.73 14.92
CA ASP A 105 8.18 9.41 16.10
C ASP A 105 6.85 8.85 16.62
N VAL A 106 6.46 9.27 17.82
CA VAL A 106 5.26 8.83 18.52
C VAL A 106 4.37 10.03 18.84
N GLY A 107 3.21 10.04 18.25
CA GLY A 107 2.20 11.11 18.26
C GLY A 107 1.31 10.99 17.02
N PRO A 108 0.38 11.91 16.85
CA PRO A 108 -0.05 12.99 17.73
C PRO A 108 -0.87 12.51 18.92
N TRP A 109 -1.02 13.37 19.91
CA TRP A 109 -1.87 13.20 21.08
C TRP A 109 -1.46 12.04 22.00
N ASN A 110 -1.55 10.80 21.51
CA ASN A 110 -1.39 9.58 22.28
C ASN A 110 -0.06 8.86 22.00
N THR A 111 0.29 7.87 22.83
CA THR A 111 1.49 7.05 22.68
C THR A 111 1.21 5.53 22.70
N THR A 112 -0.07 5.15 22.88
CA THR A 112 -0.52 3.76 22.98
C THR A 112 -1.73 3.45 22.10
N ASP A 113 -2.16 4.39 21.26
CA ASP A 113 -3.30 4.24 20.36
C ASP A 113 -2.89 3.65 19.01
N ASP A 114 -2.76 2.34 18.97
CA ASP A 114 -2.49 1.57 17.74
C ASP A 114 -3.79 1.28 16.97
N TYR A 115 -4.50 2.33 16.58
CA TYR A 115 -5.84 2.28 15.97
C TYR A 115 -5.91 1.45 14.67
N TRP A 116 -4.78 1.17 14.02
CA TRP A 116 -4.66 0.28 12.86
C TRP A 116 -4.71 -1.21 13.21
N SER A 117 -4.63 -1.56 14.50
CA SER A 117 -4.63 -2.95 14.96
C SER A 117 -6.03 -3.44 15.29
N ALA A 118 -6.36 -4.68 14.88
CA ALA A 118 -7.59 -5.35 15.32
C ALA A 118 -7.59 -5.62 16.83
N THR A 119 -6.39 -5.78 17.41
CA THR A 119 -6.17 -5.99 18.86
C THR A 119 -5.54 -4.76 19.50
N ARG A 120 -6.12 -3.57 19.19
CA ARG A 120 -5.56 -2.30 19.66
C ARG A 120 -5.40 -2.25 21.19
N HIS A 121 -4.35 -1.59 21.63
CA HIS A 121 -3.97 -1.53 23.04
C HIS A 121 -4.88 -0.61 23.84
N ALA A 122 -5.15 0.58 23.34
CA ALA A 122 -5.99 1.57 24.00
C ALA A 122 -7.25 1.89 23.18
N ALA A 123 -8.27 2.52 23.80
CA ALA A 123 -9.54 2.90 23.18
C ALA A 123 -10.19 1.74 22.38
N ARG A 124 -10.30 0.57 23.00
CA ARG A 124 -10.75 -0.69 22.39
C ARG A 124 -12.22 -0.68 21.98
N ASP A 125 -12.97 0.25 22.49
CA ASP A 125 -14.37 0.53 22.16
C ASP A 125 -14.55 1.25 20.83
N LEU A 126 -13.47 1.79 20.25
CA LEU A 126 -13.51 2.44 18.94
C LEU A 126 -13.23 1.44 17.80
N PRO A 127 -13.88 1.62 16.65
CA PRO A 127 -13.61 0.82 15.47
C PRO A 127 -12.13 0.90 15.04
N LYS A 128 -11.61 -0.21 14.48
CA LYS A 128 -10.30 -0.21 13.79
C LYS A 128 -10.26 0.90 12.75
N GLY A 129 -9.12 1.55 12.59
CA GLY A 129 -8.94 2.67 11.67
C GLY A 129 -9.39 4.03 12.22
N THR A 130 -9.95 4.09 13.44
CA THR A 130 -10.38 5.34 14.06
C THR A 130 -9.41 5.77 15.16
N PRO A 131 -8.57 6.81 14.93
CA PRO A 131 -7.73 7.37 16.00
C PRO A 131 -8.55 7.87 17.17
N GLN A 132 -8.11 7.60 18.39
CA GLN A 132 -8.80 8.05 19.61
C GLN A 132 -8.95 9.58 19.64
N ALA A 133 -7.91 10.33 19.27
CA ALA A 133 -7.99 11.78 19.21
C ALA A 133 -9.01 12.28 18.17
N SER A 134 -9.14 11.58 17.02
CA SER A 134 -10.16 11.91 16.02
C SER A 134 -11.58 11.71 16.59
N ALA A 135 -11.81 10.60 17.30
CA ALA A 135 -13.07 10.32 17.97
C ALA A 135 -13.35 11.32 19.11
N ALA A 136 -12.32 11.67 19.90
CA ALA A 136 -12.44 12.68 20.96
C ALA A 136 -12.86 14.05 20.40
N TYR A 137 -12.19 14.50 19.33
CA TYR A 137 -12.46 15.79 18.72
C TYR A 137 -13.83 15.86 18.04
N ARG A 138 -14.22 14.81 17.31
CA ARG A 138 -15.40 14.84 16.44
C ARG A 138 -16.68 14.31 17.10
N LEU A 139 -16.54 13.37 18.03
CA LEU A 139 -17.65 12.62 18.62
C LEU A 139 -17.73 12.76 20.14
N GLY A 140 -16.82 13.52 20.75
CA GLY A 140 -16.77 13.69 22.20
C GLY A 140 -16.30 12.44 22.96
N HIS A 141 -15.70 11.45 22.29
CA HIS A 141 -15.14 10.27 22.95
C HIS A 141 -14.20 10.68 24.08
N ASN A 142 -14.24 9.97 25.21
CA ASN A 142 -13.48 10.29 26.43
C ASN A 142 -13.64 11.76 26.87
N GLY A 143 -14.86 12.33 26.75
CA GLY A 143 -15.15 13.72 27.11
C GLY A 143 -14.38 14.75 26.26
N GLY A 144 -13.99 14.41 25.02
CA GLY A 144 -13.20 15.27 24.12
C GLY A 144 -11.72 15.36 24.50
N ARG A 145 -11.22 14.39 25.27
CA ARG A 145 -9.85 14.34 25.78
C ARG A 145 -9.07 13.16 25.21
N ASP A 146 -7.76 13.32 25.15
CA ASP A 146 -6.83 12.22 24.78
C ASP A 146 -6.62 11.25 25.97
N LEU A 147 -5.74 10.27 25.79
CA LEU A 147 -5.43 9.28 26.84
C LEU A 147 -4.59 9.84 28.01
N PHE A 148 -4.14 11.09 27.92
CA PHE A 148 -3.43 11.83 28.97
C PHE A 148 -4.30 12.91 29.62
N ASP A 149 -5.62 12.85 29.41
CA ASP A 149 -6.60 13.81 29.93
C ASP A 149 -6.45 15.25 29.39
N ARG A 150 -5.76 15.44 28.26
CA ARG A 150 -5.60 16.74 27.59
C ARG A 150 -6.76 16.97 26.62
N LYS A 151 -7.32 18.19 26.57
CA LYS A 151 -8.35 18.53 25.59
C LYS A 151 -7.80 18.41 24.18
N VAL A 152 -8.45 17.59 23.33
CA VAL A 152 -8.08 17.42 21.93
C VAL A 152 -8.59 18.60 21.11
N THR A 153 -7.70 19.31 20.40
CA THR A 153 -8.03 20.52 19.63
C THR A 153 -8.04 20.33 18.13
N ASN A 154 -7.63 19.14 17.64
CA ASN A 154 -7.74 18.75 16.21
C ASN A 154 -7.83 17.21 16.09
N PRO A 155 -8.38 16.67 14.99
CA PRO A 155 -8.63 15.24 14.83
C PRO A 155 -7.41 14.45 14.33
N ALA A 156 -6.18 14.89 14.58
CA ALA A 156 -4.98 14.26 14.02
C ALA A 156 -4.80 12.82 14.52
N GLY A 157 -4.53 11.93 13.57
CA GLY A 157 -4.15 10.53 13.83
C GLY A 157 -2.75 10.18 13.31
N ILE A 158 -2.10 11.13 12.63
CA ILE A 158 -0.74 11.01 12.10
C ILE A 158 -0.10 12.39 12.00
N ASP A 159 1.18 12.52 12.35
CA ASP A 159 1.98 13.69 12.03
C ASP A 159 2.97 13.37 10.93
N LEU A 160 3.22 14.34 10.04
CA LEU A 160 4.13 14.23 8.92
C LEU A 160 5.30 15.18 9.12
N ALA A 161 6.52 14.66 9.03
CA ALA A 161 7.73 15.48 8.99
C ALA A 161 7.65 16.53 7.87
N ASP A 162 8.38 17.63 8.00
CA ASP A 162 8.32 18.74 7.07
C ASP A 162 8.58 18.36 5.61
N GLY A 163 9.54 17.43 5.36
CA GLY A 163 9.82 16.89 4.03
C GLY A 163 8.65 16.07 3.50
N THR A 164 8.12 15.14 4.30
CA THR A 164 6.94 14.32 3.93
C THR A 164 5.73 15.19 3.62
N PHE A 165 5.45 16.17 4.49
CA PHE A 165 4.31 17.06 4.34
C PHE A 165 4.42 17.92 3.06
N ARG A 166 5.56 18.60 2.87
CA ARG A 166 5.73 19.59 1.80
C ARG A 166 6.26 18.99 0.50
N GLN A 167 7.33 18.21 0.56
CA GLN A 167 8.00 17.67 -0.63
C GLN A 167 7.34 16.35 -1.05
N GLY A 168 6.99 15.49 -0.10
CA GLY A 168 6.31 14.21 -0.32
C GLY A 168 4.91 14.42 -0.88
N LEU A 169 4.01 14.93 -0.08
CA LEU A 169 2.60 15.07 -0.45
C LEU A 169 2.26 16.43 -1.08
N GLY A 170 3.13 17.44 -1.00
CA GLY A 170 2.85 18.80 -1.50
C GLY A 170 1.73 19.51 -0.74
N LEU A 171 1.55 19.18 0.54
CA LEU A 171 0.52 19.79 1.38
C LEU A 171 0.94 21.21 1.79
N ARG A 172 -0.05 22.10 1.88
CA ARG A 172 0.11 23.47 2.42
C ARG A 172 -0.58 23.64 3.78
N HIS A 173 -1.62 22.84 4.01
CA HIS A 173 -2.44 22.81 5.23
C HIS A 173 -2.64 21.37 5.67
N ASN A 174 -2.95 21.18 6.95
CA ASN A 174 -3.37 19.88 7.50
C ASN A 174 -4.55 19.35 6.68
N ALA A 175 -4.58 18.03 6.42
CA ALA A 175 -5.52 17.45 5.48
C ALA A 175 -5.86 16.00 5.82
N TRP A 176 -6.99 15.53 5.31
CA TRP A 176 -7.30 14.11 5.24
C TRP A 176 -6.44 13.47 4.16
N ILE A 177 -5.75 12.38 4.52
CA ILE A 177 -4.90 11.59 3.64
C ILE A 177 -5.25 10.11 3.77
N ASP A 178 -4.82 9.30 2.81
CA ASP A 178 -4.89 7.84 2.91
C ASP A 178 -3.56 7.32 3.45
N VAL A 179 -3.64 6.48 4.48
CA VAL A 179 -2.48 5.87 5.16
C VAL A 179 -2.58 4.37 5.05
N THR A 180 -1.60 3.74 4.37
CA THR A 180 -1.46 2.28 4.28
C THR A 180 -0.35 1.82 5.21
N TYR A 181 -0.63 0.85 6.06
CA TYR A 181 0.32 0.29 7.04
C TYR A 181 1.05 -0.89 6.42
N LEU A 182 2.24 -0.66 5.85
CA LEU A 182 2.95 -1.61 4.99
C LEU A 182 3.40 -2.89 5.69
N TRP A 183 3.54 -2.87 7.01
CA TRP A 183 3.87 -4.08 7.80
C TRP A 183 2.68 -5.02 8.02
N GLN A 184 1.48 -4.64 7.60
CA GLN A 184 0.28 -5.48 7.65
C GLN A 184 0.06 -6.26 6.35
N GLY A 185 0.77 -5.91 5.28
CA GLY A 185 0.75 -6.63 4.01
C GLY A 185 1.55 -7.93 4.07
N SER A 186 1.26 -8.84 3.15
CA SER A 186 1.94 -10.13 3.01
C SER A 186 3.06 -10.12 1.97
N ALA A 187 3.19 -9.05 1.17
CA ALA A 187 4.21 -8.94 0.13
C ALA A 187 5.63 -8.95 0.70
N ARG A 188 6.58 -9.51 -0.04
CA ARG A 188 8.01 -9.33 0.25
C ARG A 188 8.34 -7.84 0.26
N THR A 189 9.36 -7.46 1.02
CA THR A 189 9.73 -6.05 1.16
C THR A 189 11.18 -5.81 0.78
N GLY A 190 11.47 -4.61 0.27
CA GLY A 190 12.81 -4.07 0.07
C GLY A 190 13.02 -2.82 0.93
N ILE A 191 14.26 -2.53 1.28
CA ILE A 191 14.63 -1.32 2.03
C ILE A 191 15.21 -0.30 1.06
N VAL A 192 14.68 0.91 1.05
CA VAL A 192 15.20 2.02 0.24
C VAL A 192 16.55 2.50 0.79
N VAL A 193 17.57 2.55 -0.07
CA VAL A 193 18.93 2.97 0.26
C VAL A 193 19.34 4.09 -0.69
N THR A 194 19.41 5.33 -0.20
CA THR A 194 19.64 6.54 -1.02
C THR A 194 20.56 7.56 -0.38
N ASP A 195 21.34 7.14 0.62
CA ASP A 195 22.29 8.00 1.32
C ASP A 195 21.66 9.28 1.87
N GLY A 196 20.47 9.14 2.49
CA GLY A 196 19.75 10.25 3.14
C GLY A 196 18.87 11.08 2.21
N ARG A 197 18.80 10.77 0.90
CA ARG A 197 17.88 11.43 -0.04
C ARG A 197 16.58 10.63 -0.18
N THR A 198 15.59 11.21 -0.85
CA THR A 198 14.39 10.47 -1.27
C THR A 198 14.60 9.84 -2.64
N LEU A 199 14.04 8.63 -2.83
CA LEU A 199 13.94 7.97 -4.11
C LEU A 199 12.69 8.45 -4.85
N ASN A 200 12.82 8.75 -6.16
CA ASN A 200 11.64 9.01 -6.99
C ASN A 200 10.86 7.72 -7.23
N VAL A 201 9.58 7.74 -6.89
CA VAL A 201 8.61 6.74 -7.30
C VAL A 201 8.04 7.15 -8.65
N ARG A 202 7.99 6.22 -9.62
CA ARG A 202 7.60 6.45 -11.00
C ARG A 202 6.28 5.74 -11.33
N THR A 203 5.60 6.18 -12.39
CA THR A 203 4.38 5.52 -12.87
C THR A 203 4.65 4.25 -13.67
N GLY A 204 5.91 3.93 -13.96
CA GLY A 204 6.34 2.73 -14.70
C GLY A 204 7.85 2.50 -14.57
N PRO A 205 8.38 1.41 -15.18
CA PRO A 205 9.75 0.95 -14.95
C PRO A 205 10.79 1.73 -15.77
N SER A 206 10.77 3.06 -15.69
CA SER A 206 11.75 3.95 -16.33
C SER A 206 11.81 5.31 -15.64
N ALA A 207 12.97 5.96 -15.67
CA ALA A 207 13.15 7.33 -15.21
C ALA A 207 12.42 8.36 -16.10
N SER A 208 12.05 8.00 -17.33
CA SER A 208 11.24 8.84 -18.23
C SER A 208 9.74 8.85 -17.86
N HIS A 209 9.26 7.86 -17.11
CA HIS A 209 7.89 7.87 -16.60
C HIS A 209 7.68 9.01 -15.59
N ALA A 210 6.45 9.50 -15.52
CA ALA A 210 6.09 10.57 -14.59
C ALA A 210 6.41 10.18 -13.14
N ARG A 211 6.73 11.17 -12.32
CA ARG A 211 6.92 10.98 -10.88
C ARG A 211 5.57 10.85 -10.19
N ALA A 212 5.27 9.67 -9.64
CA ALA A 212 4.08 9.40 -8.85
C ALA A 212 4.23 9.80 -7.37
N GLY A 213 5.48 9.90 -6.88
CA GLY A 213 5.73 10.22 -5.48
C GLY A 213 7.19 10.09 -5.08
N LEU A 214 7.41 9.86 -3.79
CA LEU A 214 8.73 9.68 -3.18
C LEU A 214 8.74 8.42 -2.29
N ALA A 215 9.94 7.85 -2.10
CA ALA A 215 10.19 6.91 -1.02
C ALA A 215 11.39 7.41 -0.20
N ALA A 216 11.20 7.52 1.11
CA ALA A 216 12.23 8.00 2.03
C ALA A 216 13.37 6.98 2.14
N ASN A 217 14.58 7.48 2.41
CA ASN A 217 15.68 6.60 2.79
C ASN A 217 15.28 5.75 4.00
N THR A 218 15.68 4.49 4.04
CA THR A 218 15.33 3.46 5.00
C THR A 218 13.88 2.97 4.96
N ALA A 219 12.95 3.64 4.27
CA ALA A 219 11.58 3.14 4.14
C ALA A 219 11.57 1.69 3.63
N ARG A 220 10.78 0.83 4.27
CA ARG A 220 10.51 -0.53 3.82
C ARG A 220 9.30 -0.50 2.91
N VAL A 221 9.49 -0.89 1.65
CA VAL A 221 8.46 -0.87 0.61
C VAL A 221 8.05 -2.29 0.21
N PRO A 222 6.77 -2.56 -0.09
CA PRO A 222 6.34 -3.86 -0.60
C PRO A 222 6.89 -4.09 -2.00
N LEU A 223 7.17 -5.34 -2.35
CA LEU A 223 7.62 -5.76 -3.68
C LEU A 223 6.51 -6.65 -4.27
N LEU A 224 5.54 -6.04 -4.93
CA LEU A 224 4.33 -6.72 -5.40
C LEU A 224 4.63 -7.60 -6.62
N CYS A 225 5.32 -7.04 -7.60
CA CYS A 225 5.83 -7.76 -8.76
C CYS A 225 7.03 -7.00 -9.35
N HIS A 226 7.74 -7.61 -10.28
CA HIS A 226 8.87 -6.97 -10.97
C HIS A 226 8.70 -6.95 -12.49
N ASP A 227 9.40 -6.03 -13.11
CA ASP A 227 9.58 -5.99 -14.56
C ASP A 227 10.99 -5.50 -14.90
N ARG A 228 11.39 -5.69 -16.14
CA ARG A 228 12.63 -5.14 -16.66
C ARG A 228 12.35 -3.87 -17.44
N GLY A 229 13.07 -2.81 -17.09
CA GLY A 229 12.89 -1.50 -17.68
C GLY A 229 14.21 -0.83 -18.01
N GLN A 230 14.25 0.49 -17.81
CA GLN A 230 15.45 1.27 -18.04
C GLN A 230 16.60 0.83 -17.12
N MET A 231 17.81 0.73 -17.65
CA MET A 231 19.03 0.53 -16.86
C MET A 231 19.29 1.74 -15.98
N ILE A 232 19.45 1.51 -14.69
CA ILE A 232 19.71 2.54 -13.67
C ILE A 232 20.96 2.15 -12.87
N THR A 233 21.82 3.13 -12.60
CA THR A 233 22.91 3.02 -11.64
C THR A 233 22.51 3.77 -10.37
N GLY A 234 22.56 3.10 -9.23
CA GLY A 234 22.17 3.64 -7.92
C GLY A 234 23.11 3.18 -6.80
N SER A 235 22.73 3.43 -5.57
CA SER A 235 23.52 3.09 -4.38
C SER A 235 23.75 1.58 -4.18
N ARG A 236 22.92 0.73 -4.85
CA ARG A 236 22.99 -0.73 -4.76
C ARG A 236 23.55 -1.38 -6.03
N GLY A 237 24.07 -0.60 -6.99
CA GLY A 237 24.65 -1.08 -8.22
C GLY A 237 23.88 -0.66 -9.47
N THR A 238 24.16 -1.34 -10.57
CA THR A 238 23.56 -1.08 -11.88
C THR A 238 22.64 -2.24 -12.28
N THR A 239 21.36 -1.95 -12.57
CA THR A 239 20.37 -2.97 -12.94
C THR A 239 19.27 -2.38 -13.82
N ASN A 240 18.58 -3.22 -14.59
CA ASN A 240 17.35 -2.89 -15.29
C ASN A 240 16.11 -3.45 -14.56
N LEU A 241 16.29 -4.03 -13.36
CA LEU A 241 15.20 -4.56 -12.55
C LEU A 241 14.46 -3.42 -11.87
N TRP A 242 13.13 -3.45 -11.94
CA TRP A 242 12.22 -2.51 -11.32
C TRP A 242 11.15 -3.27 -10.55
N TYR A 243 10.71 -2.72 -9.41
CA TYR A 243 9.63 -3.28 -8.63
C TYR A 243 8.42 -2.37 -8.60
N LYS A 244 7.24 -2.95 -8.78
CA LYS A 244 5.97 -2.32 -8.47
C LYS A 244 5.77 -2.41 -6.95
N ILE A 245 5.62 -1.24 -6.32
CA ILE A 245 5.50 -1.09 -4.86
C ILE A 245 4.12 -0.57 -4.42
N GLY A 246 3.19 -0.46 -5.36
CA GLY A 246 1.80 -0.01 -5.20
C GLY A 246 1.16 0.24 -6.56
N ALA A 247 -0.12 0.53 -6.59
CA ALA A 247 -0.84 0.84 -7.83
C ALA A 247 -0.20 2.04 -8.54
N GLY A 248 0.36 1.82 -9.75
CA GLY A 248 1.06 2.85 -10.52
C GLY A 248 2.36 3.37 -9.87
N ASN A 249 2.93 2.65 -8.91
CA ASN A 249 4.13 3.06 -8.18
C ASN A 249 5.28 2.07 -8.42
N TRP A 250 6.36 2.56 -9.05
CA TRP A 250 7.52 1.78 -9.41
C TRP A 250 8.80 2.40 -8.91
N VAL A 251 9.75 1.57 -8.51
CA VAL A 251 11.11 1.97 -8.12
C VAL A 251 12.14 1.03 -8.73
N SER A 252 13.33 1.55 -9.03
CA SER A 252 14.44 0.73 -9.51
C SER A 252 15.09 -0.04 -8.36
N ASP A 253 15.39 -1.30 -8.58
CA ASP A 253 16.16 -2.16 -7.67
C ASP A 253 17.58 -1.60 -7.40
N ALA A 254 18.11 -0.75 -8.29
CA ALA A 254 19.38 -0.07 -8.07
C ALA A 254 19.46 0.75 -6.76
N TYR A 255 18.32 0.99 -6.12
CA TYR A 255 18.21 1.71 -4.83
C TYR A 255 17.53 0.88 -3.74
N LEU A 256 17.34 -0.43 -3.94
CA LEU A 256 16.71 -1.31 -2.97
C LEU A 256 17.69 -2.32 -2.38
N ASN A 257 17.67 -2.49 -1.08
CA ASN A 257 18.25 -3.66 -0.45
C ASN A 257 17.16 -4.73 -0.32
N THR A 258 17.21 -5.72 -1.21
CA THR A 258 16.31 -6.89 -1.25
C THR A 258 16.97 -8.15 -0.68
N GLY A 259 18.26 -8.05 -0.27
CA GLY A 259 19.07 -9.15 0.20
C GLY A 259 19.76 -9.95 -0.92
N THR A 260 19.46 -9.68 -2.19
CA THR A 260 20.04 -10.36 -3.37
C THR A 260 19.99 -9.43 -4.58
N GLY A 261 20.78 -9.75 -5.61
CA GLY A 261 20.71 -9.08 -6.93
C GLY A 261 19.71 -9.73 -7.90
N ALA A 262 19.04 -10.81 -7.49
CA ALA A 262 18.00 -11.45 -8.28
C ALA A 262 16.62 -10.89 -7.95
N ALA A 263 15.64 -11.07 -8.87
CA ALA A 263 14.26 -10.73 -8.59
C ALA A 263 13.69 -11.58 -7.44
N VAL A 264 13.02 -10.93 -6.48
CA VAL A 264 12.46 -11.58 -5.27
C VAL A 264 10.93 -11.56 -5.22
N ALA A 265 10.27 -10.97 -6.22
CA ALA A 265 8.82 -10.96 -6.39
C ALA A 265 8.47 -11.59 -7.75
N PRO A 266 7.22 -12.00 -8.01
CA PRO A 266 6.81 -12.53 -9.31
C PRO A 266 6.96 -11.50 -10.43
N SER A 267 6.98 -11.95 -11.68
CA SER A 267 6.88 -11.05 -12.82
C SER A 267 5.50 -10.39 -12.88
N CYS A 268 5.40 -9.13 -13.25
CA CYS A 268 4.14 -8.48 -13.51
C CYS A 268 3.56 -8.93 -14.86
#